data_82dfa4f15d6fb1694afdc9de3b2b4f43
#
_entry.id   82dfa4f15d6fb1694afdc9de3b2b4f43
#
_cell.length_a   1.000
_cell.length_b   1.000
_cell.length_c   1.000
_cell.angle_alpha   90.00
_cell.angle_beta   90.00
_cell.angle_gamma   90.00
#
_symmetry.space_group_name_H-M   'P 1'
#
loop_
_entity.id
_entity.type
_entity.pdbx_description
1 polymer ?
#
loop_
_entity_poly.entity_id
_entity_poly.type
_entity_poly.pdbx_seq_one_letter_code
_entity_poly.pdbx_strand_id
1 'polypeptide(L)'
;MRYQKVALSIALSCTLVGTLSACSDDGTTTESADASSPATVTQTVKESRPSEAKDQPKPEPTRKSQAQESKPGKKPDKQCGDLPAEEALRQNVGKLASPKGTDWTWNTSYAGTDLYDPCADLSPIVLTINGATASSPYHIMLFHKGEYLGTATAEPQGFSPDVKRVDNQTLAVTYFYAKPGEANAERSGEAHATFTWNPAQEKVVMNGELPPKP
;
A
#
# COMPACT_ATOMS: atom_id res chain seq x y z
N MET A 1 -11.81 43.97 -30.07
CA MET A 1 -12.99 43.67 -29.24
C MET A 1 -12.59 43.90 -27.79
N ARG A 2 -13.34 44.75 -27.12
CA ARG A 2 -12.97 45.34 -25.81
C ARG A 2 -13.41 44.40 -24.67
N TYR A 3 -12.49 44.03 -23.81
CA TYR A 3 -12.81 43.29 -22.59
C TYR A 3 -13.28 44.26 -21.51
N GLN A 4 -14.49 44.06 -21.02
CA GLN A 4 -15.05 44.76 -19.86
C GLN A 4 -14.65 44.00 -18.59
N LYS A 5 -13.96 44.69 -17.71
CA LYS A 5 -13.69 44.27 -16.34
C LYS A 5 -14.92 44.62 -15.50
N VAL A 6 -15.50 43.59 -14.86
CA VAL A 6 -16.49 43.77 -13.82
C VAL A 6 -15.82 43.50 -12.47
N ALA A 7 -15.62 44.54 -11.70
CA ALA A 7 -15.22 44.43 -10.31
C ALA A 7 -16.50 44.35 -9.45
N LEU A 8 -16.61 43.31 -8.65
CA LEU A 8 -17.66 43.22 -7.64
C LEU A 8 -16.99 43.11 -6.28
N SER A 9 -16.99 44.25 -5.57
CA SER A 9 -16.61 44.36 -4.16
C SER A 9 -17.82 43.98 -3.30
N ILE A 10 -17.66 43.04 -2.40
CA ILE A 10 -18.60 42.83 -1.31
C ILE A 10 -17.79 42.81 -0.02
N ALA A 11 -17.91 43.87 0.74
CA ALA A 11 -17.54 43.99 2.14
C ALA A 11 -18.77 43.60 2.98
N LEU A 12 -18.60 42.77 3.97
CA LEU A 12 -19.53 42.71 5.12
C LEU A 12 -18.84 42.02 6.32
N SER A 13 -18.40 42.77 7.22
CA SER A 13 -18.82 43.08 8.59
C SER A 13 -18.84 41.92 9.59
N CYS A 14 -17.95 42.11 10.59
CA CYS A 14 -17.84 41.44 11.87
C CYS A 14 -19.16 41.43 12.67
N THR A 15 -19.39 40.33 13.40
CA THR A 15 -19.93 40.43 14.76
C THR A 15 -19.36 39.30 15.63
N LEU A 16 -18.59 39.74 16.62
CA LEU A 16 -18.18 38.99 17.80
C LEU A 16 -19.37 38.86 18.75
N VAL A 17 -19.66 37.67 19.22
CA VAL A 17 -20.31 37.47 20.52
C VAL A 17 -19.62 36.31 21.21
N GLY A 18 -18.92 36.62 22.28
CA GLY A 18 -18.38 35.67 23.22
C GLY A 18 -19.42 35.25 24.24
N THR A 19 -19.36 34.01 24.68
CA THR A 19 -19.79 33.64 26.04
C THR A 19 -18.87 32.54 26.57
N LEU A 20 -18.10 32.93 27.58
CA LEU A 20 -17.45 32.04 28.53
C LEU A 20 -18.52 31.38 29.40
N SER A 21 -18.44 30.08 29.59
CA SER A 21 -19.01 29.39 30.73
C SER A 21 -18.01 28.39 31.25
N ALA A 22 -17.37 28.79 32.34
CA ALA A 22 -16.69 27.92 33.27
C ALA A 22 -17.72 27.31 34.24
N CYS A 23 -17.70 26.02 34.47
CA CYS A 23 -18.20 25.40 35.69
C CYS A 23 -17.19 24.38 36.16
N SER A 24 -16.51 24.73 37.23
CA SER A 24 -15.90 23.80 38.18
C SER A 24 -16.99 23.26 39.10
N ASP A 25 -16.86 22.00 39.48
CA ASP A 25 -17.20 21.44 40.80
C ASP A 25 -16.69 19.98 40.79
N ASP A 26 -15.78 19.62 41.54
CA ASP A 26 -15.46 19.29 42.94
C ASP A 26 -16.41 18.22 43.52
N GLY A 27 -15.86 17.13 44.01
CA GLY A 27 -16.59 16.14 44.80
C GLY A 27 -15.95 14.75 44.75
N THR A 28 -14.83 14.56 45.41
CA THR A 28 -14.57 13.75 46.63
C THR A 28 -14.89 12.24 46.60
N THR A 29 -13.80 11.44 46.68
CA THR A 29 -13.46 10.29 47.56
C THR A 29 -14.43 9.12 47.71
N THR A 30 -13.92 7.92 47.45
CA THR A 30 -13.60 6.82 48.40
C THR A 30 -13.14 5.59 47.61
N GLU A 31 -11.92 5.19 47.72
CA GLU A 31 -11.34 4.08 48.49
C GLU A 31 -12.12 2.76 48.46
N SER A 32 -11.58 1.75 47.81
CA SER A 32 -11.25 0.47 48.47
C SER A 32 -10.50 -0.45 47.51
N ALA A 33 -9.41 -0.91 48.01
CA ALA A 33 -8.54 -1.94 47.51
C ALA A 33 -9.26 -3.29 47.40
N ASP A 34 -8.92 -4.10 46.40
CA ASP A 34 -8.56 -5.47 46.68
C ASP A 34 -7.60 -6.02 45.64
N ALA A 35 -6.58 -6.62 46.19
CA ALA A 35 -5.48 -7.24 45.50
C ALA A 35 -5.86 -8.65 45.04
N SER A 36 -5.48 -9.04 43.85
CA SER A 36 -5.16 -10.43 43.56
C SER A 36 -4.09 -10.51 42.49
N SER A 37 -2.94 -10.84 42.97
CA SER A 37 -1.69 -11.13 42.28
C SER A 37 -1.73 -12.46 41.49
N PRO A 38 -0.75 -12.70 40.67
CA PRO A 38 -0.80 -13.57 39.49
C PRO A 38 -0.43 -15.01 39.80
N ALA A 39 -1.02 -15.93 39.09
CA ALA A 39 -0.59 -17.32 39.07
C ALA A 39 0.49 -17.52 38.00
N THR A 40 1.72 -17.59 38.47
CA THR A 40 2.88 -18.11 37.73
C THR A 40 2.73 -19.62 37.62
N VAL A 41 2.59 -20.14 36.42
CA VAL A 41 2.74 -21.59 36.18
C VAL A 41 4.10 -21.83 35.58
N THR A 42 5.02 -22.23 36.41
CA THR A 42 6.30 -22.85 36.07
C THR A 42 6.03 -24.29 35.66
N GLN A 43 6.28 -24.66 34.42
CA GLN A 43 6.40 -26.07 34.06
C GLN A 43 7.85 -26.40 33.74
N THR A 44 8.33 -27.26 34.60
CA THR A 44 9.64 -27.85 34.72
C THR A 44 10.01 -28.72 33.51
N VAL A 45 11.19 -28.43 33.00
CA VAL A 45 11.96 -29.25 32.06
C VAL A 45 12.19 -30.65 32.67
N LYS A 46 11.94 -31.69 31.91
CA LYS A 46 12.51 -32.99 32.15
C LYS A 46 13.42 -33.40 31.03
N GLU A 47 14.68 -33.27 31.32
CA GLU A 47 15.85 -33.82 30.65
C GLU A 47 15.82 -35.35 30.69
N SER A 48 16.06 -35.98 29.56
CA SER A 48 16.54 -37.36 29.53
C SER A 48 17.33 -37.61 28.24
N ARG A 49 18.63 -37.69 28.37
CA ARG A 49 19.60 -38.35 27.53
C ARG A 49 20.13 -39.55 28.32
N PRO A 50 20.78 -40.62 27.81
CA PRO A 50 21.50 -40.81 26.54
C PRO A 50 21.36 -42.24 25.94
N SER A 51 21.98 -42.44 24.78
CA SER A 51 22.89 -43.56 24.38
C SER A 51 22.84 -43.80 22.89
N GLU A 52 23.88 -43.48 22.22
CA GLU A 52 24.98 -44.30 21.63
C GLU A 52 24.56 -45.51 20.78
N ALA A 53 24.93 -45.46 19.47
CA ALA A 53 25.86 -46.36 18.81
C ALA A 53 25.84 -46.15 17.29
N LYS A 54 26.99 -45.79 16.74
CA LYS A 54 27.73 -46.30 15.58
C LYS A 54 26.95 -47.15 14.55
N ASP A 55 26.94 -46.71 13.30
CA ASP A 55 27.66 -47.42 12.23
C ASP A 55 27.71 -46.60 10.93
N GLN A 56 28.90 -46.52 10.39
CA GLN A 56 29.19 -46.03 9.05
C GLN A 56 29.52 -47.25 8.19
N PRO A 57 29.05 -47.33 6.93
CA PRO A 57 30.04 -47.36 5.87
C PRO A 57 29.69 -46.55 4.62
N LYS A 58 30.69 -45.92 4.06
CA LYS A 58 30.90 -45.49 2.71
C LYS A 58 30.89 -46.70 1.74
N PRO A 59 30.68 -46.62 0.39
CA PRO A 59 31.09 -45.54 -0.51
C PRO A 59 30.10 -45.21 -1.64
N GLU A 60 30.38 -44.07 -2.26
CA GLU A 60 29.92 -43.57 -3.55
C GLU A 60 29.96 -44.55 -4.72
N PRO A 61 29.10 -44.35 -5.76
CA PRO A 61 29.70 -44.14 -7.06
C PRO A 61 29.15 -42.93 -7.82
N THR A 62 30.06 -42.09 -8.20
CA THR A 62 30.14 -41.18 -9.33
C THR A 62 29.05 -41.38 -10.37
N ARG A 63 28.10 -40.44 -10.45
CA ARG A 63 27.21 -40.29 -11.57
C ARG A 63 27.68 -39.17 -12.47
N LYS A 64 28.21 -39.58 -13.60
CA LYS A 64 28.71 -38.75 -14.70
C LYS A 64 27.66 -37.70 -15.08
N SER A 65 28.05 -36.45 -15.09
CA SER A 65 27.37 -35.34 -15.75
C SER A 65 27.15 -35.69 -17.22
N GLN A 66 25.93 -35.94 -17.61
CA GLN A 66 25.55 -35.84 -19.00
C GLN A 66 25.29 -34.37 -19.30
N ALA A 67 26.18 -33.80 -20.10
CA ALA A 67 25.97 -32.53 -20.75
C ALA A 67 24.71 -32.63 -21.62
N GLN A 68 23.67 -31.93 -21.20
CA GLN A 68 22.47 -31.77 -22.00
C GLN A 68 22.74 -30.70 -23.04
N GLU A 69 22.92 -31.14 -24.25
CA GLU A 69 23.10 -30.38 -25.47
C GLU A 69 21.96 -29.37 -25.62
N SER A 70 22.26 -28.09 -25.43
CA SER A 70 21.35 -26.97 -25.63
C SER A 70 21.06 -26.80 -27.12
N LYS A 71 19.80 -27.02 -27.51
CA LYS A 71 19.29 -26.67 -28.85
C LYS A 71 19.51 -25.17 -29.10
N PRO A 72 20.00 -24.79 -30.29
CA PRO A 72 20.21 -23.39 -30.63
C PRO A 72 18.88 -22.69 -30.95
N GLY A 73 18.66 -21.55 -30.37
CA GLY A 73 17.91 -20.47 -30.98
C GLY A 73 16.48 -20.21 -30.53
N LYS A 74 16.31 -19.69 -29.32
CA LYS A 74 15.31 -18.63 -29.12
C LYS A 74 16.07 -17.45 -28.53
N LYS A 75 16.07 -16.30 -29.24
CA LYS A 75 16.56 -15.04 -28.67
C LYS A 75 15.91 -14.91 -27.29
N PRO A 76 16.65 -14.52 -26.24
CA PRO A 76 16.00 -14.23 -24.99
C PRO A 76 15.02 -13.07 -25.26
N ASP A 77 13.73 -13.34 -25.18
CA ASP A 77 12.75 -12.30 -24.99
C ASP A 77 13.27 -11.48 -23.82
N LYS A 78 13.33 -10.15 -23.95
CA LYS A 78 13.53 -9.24 -22.84
C LYS A 78 12.35 -9.42 -21.89
N GLN A 79 12.43 -10.42 -21.03
CA GLN A 79 11.35 -10.77 -20.13
C GLN A 79 11.32 -9.89 -18.89
N CYS A 80 12.38 -9.13 -18.66
CA CYS A 80 12.52 -8.26 -17.49
C CYS A 80 12.97 -6.87 -17.88
N GLY A 81 12.47 -5.85 -17.19
CA GLY A 81 13.09 -4.54 -17.12
C GLY A 81 14.32 -4.59 -16.20
N ASP A 82 15.24 -3.64 -16.38
CA ASP A 82 16.46 -3.55 -15.56
C ASP A 82 16.32 -2.46 -14.47
N LEU A 83 15.13 -1.89 -14.27
CA LEU A 83 14.91 -0.71 -13.44
C LEU A 83 14.53 -1.11 -12.00
N PRO A 84 15.36 -0.78 -10.99
CA PRO A 84 14.99 -0.97 -9.58
C PRO A 84 13.78 -0.12 -9.19
N ALA A 85 13.06 -0.53 -8.15
CA ALA A 85 11.83 0.12 -7.70
C ALA A 85 11.99 1.62 -7.40
N GLU A 86 13.06 1.98 -6.69
CA GLU A 86 13.35 3.37 -6.31
C GLU A 86 13.62 4.23 -7.54
N GLU A 87 14.29 3.67 -8.52
CA GLU A 87 14.59 4.37 -9.77
C GLU A 87 13.34 4.50 -10.63
N ALA A 88 12.51 3.44 -10.72
CA ALA A 88 11.21 3.46 -11.40
C ALA A 88 10.30 4.53 -10.79
N LEU A 89 10.24 4.61 -9.47
CA LEU A 89 9.51 5.64 -8.73
C LEU A 89 10.06 7.03 -9.05
N ARG A 90 11.37 7.24 -8.88
CA ARG A 90 12.01 8.54 -9.06
C ARG A 90 11.80 9.11 -10.46
N GLN A 91 11.89 8.27 -11.50
CA GLN A 91 11.70 8.69 -12.89
C GLN A 91 10.24 9.02 -13.23
N ASN A 92 9.28 8.50 -12.49
CA ASN A 92 7.87 8.56 -12.88
C ASN A 92 6.97 9.33 -11.90
N VAL A 93 7.41 9.58 -10.66
CA VAL A 93 6.60 10.31 -9.66
C VAL A 93 6.18 11.72 -10.14
N GLY A 94 7.02 12.40 -10.91
CA GLY A 94 6.71 13.71 -11.48
C GLY A 94 5.60 13.70 -12.56
N LYS A 95 5.19 12.52 -13.03
CA LYS A 95 4.05 12.34 -13.95
C LYS A 95 2.70 12.28 -13.22
N LEU A 96 2.72 12.10 -11.89
CA LEU A 96 1.51 12.14 -11.08
C LEU A 96 1.08 13.59 -10.87
N ALA A 97 -0.18 13.88 -11.16
CA ALA A 97 -0.77 15.15 -10.78
C ALA A 97 -0.77 15.29 -9.25
N SER A 98 -0.52 16.51 -8.75
CA SER A 98 -0.76 16.78 -7.33
C SER A 98 -2.24 16.57 -7.00
N PRO A 99 -2.57 16.12 -5.79
CA PRO A 99 -3.96 16.03 -5.35
C PRO A 99 -4.67 17.37 -5.53
N LYS A 100 -5.87 17.36 -6.11
CA LYS A 100 -6.60 18.57 -6.48
C LYS A 100 -6.85 19.47 -5.27
N GLY A 101 -6.64 20.77 -5.47
CA GLY A 101 -6.93 21.78 -4.46
C GLY A 101 -5.93 21.84 -3.31
N THR A 102 -4.76 21.23 -3.44
CA THR A 102 -3.71 21.23 -2.43
C THR A 102 -2.32 21.46 -3.02
N ASP A 103 -1.39 21.92 -2.18
CA ASP A 103 0.03 22.01 -2.51
C ASP A 103 0.81 20.75 -2.07
N TRP A 104 0.10 19.65 -1.81
CA TRP A 104 0.70 18.40 -1.36
C TRP A 104 1.59 17.77 -2.43
N THR A 105 2.67 17.21 -1.99
CA THR A 105 3.64 16.49 -2.84
C THR A 105 3.66 15.02 -2.49
N TRP A 106 3.92 14.18 -3.47
CA TRP A 106 4.01 12.73 -3.29
C TRP A 106 5.26 12.37 -2.48
N ASN A 107 5.09 11.46 -1.53
CA ASN A 107 6.16 10.98 -0.66
C ASN A 107 6.84 9.77 -1.29
N THR A 108 8.08 9.95 -1.72
CA THR A 108 8.87 8.87 -2.31
C THR A 108 9.65 8.05 -1.28
N SER A 109 9.86 8.59 -0.07
CA SER A 109 10.65 7.92 0.97
C SER A 109 9.90 6.79 1.68
N TYR A 110 8.57 6.83 1.66
CA TYR A 110 7.68 5.83 2.26
C TYR A 110 6.78 5.15 1.23
N ALA A 111 7.22 5.10 -0.01
CA ALA A 111 6.49 4.36 -1.04
C ALA A 111 6.58 2.85 -0.77
N GLY A 112 5.46 2.15 -0.89
CA GLY A 112 5.40 0.69 -0.83
C GLY A 112 5.90 0.09 -2.13
N THR A 113 7.12 -0.39 -2.14
CA THR A 113 7.81 -0.98 -3.31
C THR A 113 7.92 -2.49 -3.26
N ASP A 114 7.48 -3.14 -2.18
CA ASP A 114 7.66 -4.57 -1.92
C ASP A 114 7.05 -5.48 -2.99
N LEU A 115 6.01 -5.01 -3.69
CA LEU A 115 5.36 -5.74 -4.77
C LEU A 115 5.87 -5.36 -6.15
N TYR A 116 6.81 -4.42 -6.25
CA TYR A 116 7.40 -4.08 -7.54
C TYR A 116 8.34 -5.19 -8.01
N ASP A 117 8.16 -5.60 -9.25
CA ASP A 117 8.97 -6.62 -9.91
C ASP A 117 9.14 -6.22 -11.38
N PRO A 118 10.37 -5.87 -11.82
CA PRO A 118 10.62 -5.48 -13.20
C PRO A 118 10.48 -6.63 -14.20
N CYS A 119 10.27 -7.87 -13.73
CA CYS A 119 10.01 -9.02 -14.58
C CYS A 119 8.52 -9.32 -14.72
N ALA A 120 7.68 -8.77 -13.84
CA ALA A 120 6.25 -9.04 -13.86
C ALA A 120 5.55 -8.33 -15.03
N ASP A 121 4.53 -8.99 -15.56
CA ASP A 121 3.64 -8.37 -16.56
C ASP A 121 2.82 -7.23 -15.97
N LEU A 122 2.56 -7.26 -14.64
CA LEU A 122 2.01 -6.13 -13.91
C LEU A 122 2.60 -6.04 -12.51
N SER A 123 3.14 -4.88 -12.14
CA SER A 123 3.63 -4.63 -10.80
C SER A 123 3.27 -3.22 -10.30
N PRO A 124 3.03 -3.04 -9.00
CA PRO A 124 2.62 -1.78 -8.42
C PRO A 124 3.76 -1.10 -7.65
N ILE A 125 3.68 0.23 -7.53
CA ILE A 125 4.28 1.00 -6.44
C ILE A 125 3.16 1.82 -5.80
N VAL A 126 3.00 1.71 -4.49
CA VAL A 126 1.97 2.43 -3.72
C VAL A 126 2.59 3.63 -3.06
N LEU A 127 2.00 4.80 -3.23
CA LEU A 127 2.51 6.01 -2.57
C LEU A 127 1.40 6.91 -2.07
N THR A 128 1.73 7.69 -1.04
CA THR A 128 0.90 8.71 -0.44
C THR A 128 1.63 10.06 -0.45
N ILE A 129 1.04 11.08 0.14
CA ILE A 129 1.59 12.44 0.21
C ILE A 129 2.56 12.62 1.39
N ASN A 130 3.37 13.66 1.34
CA ASN A 130 4.14 14.11 2.49
C ASN A 130 3.19 14.59 3.60
N GLY A 131 3.47 14.22 4.85
CA GLY A 131 2.62 14.56 5.99
C GLY A 131 1.29 13.79 6.03
N ALA A 132 1.23 12.61 5.41
CA ALA A 132 0.03 11.79 5.35
C ALA A 132 -0.51 11.42 6.73
N THR A 133 -1.83 11.38 6.80
CA THR A 133 -2.63 10.82 7.91
C THR A 133 -3.36 9.56 7.44
N ALA A 134 -4.12 8.92 8.32
CA ALA A 134 -4.81 7.68 7.99
C ALA A 134 -5.77 7.76 6.79
N SER A 135 -6.37 8.94 6.54
CA SER A 135 -7.31 9.18 5.43
C SER A 135 -6.71 9.94 4.26
N SER A 136 -5.39 10.09 4.24
CA SER A 136 -4.70 10.78 3.14
C SER A 136 -4.86 10.05 1.81
N PRO A 137 -4.69 10.78 0.70
CA PRO A 137 -4.79 10.19 -0.63
C PRO A 137 -3.62 9.25 -0.95
N TYR A 138 -3.94 8.17 -1.63
CA TYR A 138 -2.99 7.18 -2.15
C TYR A 138 -3.14 7.02 -3.66
N HIS A 139 -2.02 6.84 -4.34
CA HIS A 139 -1.98 6.32 -5.71
C HIS A 139 -1.27 4.97 -5.76
N ILE A 140 -1.71 4.14 -6.69
CA ILE A 140 -1.02 2.93 -7.10
C ILE A 140 -0.49 3.17 -8.50
N MET A 141 0.82 3.33 -8.62
CA MET A 141 1.50 3.37 -9.92
C MET A 141 1.58 1.96 -10.46
N LEU A 142 1.34 1.78 -11.74
CA LEU A 142 1.37 0.49 -12.41
C LEU A 142 2.52 0.44 -13.42
N PHE A 143 3.18 -0.72 -13.47
CA PHE A 143 4.32 -0.96 -14.35
C PHE A 143 4.15 -2.30 -15.08
N HIS A 144 4.54 -2.34 -16.34
CA HIS A 144 4.68 -3.55 -17.13
C HIS A 144 6.15 -3.77 -17.43
N LYS A 145 6.75 -4.83 -16.89
CA LYS A 145 8.17 -5.16 -17.11
C LYS A 145 9.11 -3.95 -16.89
N GLY A 146 8.84 -3.18 -15.82
CA GLY A 146 9.59 -1.97 -15.48
C GLY A 146 9.16 -0.71 -16.20
N GLU A 147 8.32 -0.77 -17.23
CA GLU A 147 7.78 0.39 -17.93
C GLU A 147 6.55 0.95 -17.20
N TYR A 148 6.52 2.26 -16.99
CA TYR A 148 5.40 2.94 -16.32
C TYR A 148 4.19 3.06 -17.23
N LEU A 149 3.05 2.51 -16.79
CA LEU A 149 1.79 2.51 -17.53
C LEU A 149 0.83 3.63 -17.14
N GLY A 150 1.01 4.20 -15.95
CA GLY A 150 0.05 5.14 -15.36
C GLY A 150 -0.34 4.72 -13.95
N THR A 151 -1.50 5.20 -13.48
CA THR A 151 -2.06 4.89 -12.16
C THR A 151 -3.26 3.95 -12.26
N ALA A 152 -3.49 3.16 -11.22
CA ALA A 152 -4.62 2.23 -11.14
C ALA A 152 -5.97 2.95 -11.24
N THR A 153 -6.05 4.17 -10.71
CA THR A 153 -7.23 5.04 -10.75
C THR A 153 -6.85 6.43 -11.24
N ALA A 154 -7.76 7.12 -11.93
CA ALA A 154 -7.52 8.48 -12.41
C ALA A 154 -7.33 9.49 -11.28
N GLU A 155 -8.05 9.31 -10.18
CA GLU A 155 -7.94 10.13 -8.97
C GLU A 155 -7.36 9.28 -7.84
N PRO A 156 -6.57 9.87 -6.93
CA PRO A 156 -6.10 9.15 -5.75
C PRO A 156 -7.28 8.75 -4.87
N GLN A 157 -7.17 7.61 -4.21
CA GLN A 157 -8.18 7.13 -3.28
C GLN A 157 -7.75 7.43 -1.84
N GLY A 158 -8.70 7.75 -0.98
CA GLY A 158 -8.43 7.92 0.45
C GLY A 158 -8.04 6.59 1.11
N PHE A 159 -7.32 6.68 2.22
CA PHE A 159 -6.81 5.55 3.00
C PHE A 159 -5.79 4.66 2.26
N SER A 160 -4.95 3.98 3.03
CA SER A 160 -3.98 3.03 2.48
C SER A 160 -4.70 1.82 1.89
N PRO A 161 -4.54 1.52 0.59
CA PRO A 161 -5.12 0.33 -0.01
C PRO A 161 -4.35 -0.93 0.45
N ASP A 162 -5.05 -2.07 0.49
CA ASP A 162 -4.42 -3.39 0.55
C ASP A 162 -4.23 -3.91 -0.88
N VAL A 163 -2.98 -4.08 -1.28
CA VAL A 163 -2.63 -4.54 -2.64
C VAL A 163 -1.97 -5.91 -2.53
N LYS A 164 -2.47 -6.86 -3.30
CA LYS A 164 -1.96 -8.23 -3.34
C LYS A 164 -1.66 -8.65 -4.78
N ARG A 165 -0.54 -9.30 -4.99
CA ARG A 165 -0.24 -9.99 -6.23
C ARG A 165 -1.00 -11.31 -6.27
N VAL A 166 -1.87 -11.48 -7.26
CA VAL A 166 -2.59 -12.74 -7.51
C VAL A 166 -1.73 -13.68 -8.36
N ASP A 167 -1.17 -13.12 -9.43
CA ASP A 167 -0.26 -13.81 -10.35
C ASP A 167 0.69 -12.80 -11.04
N ASN A 168 1.42 -13.23 -12.06
CA ASN A 168 2.40 -12.39 -12.77
C ASN A 168 1.79 -11.17 -13.47
N GLN A 169 0.51 -11.20 -13.81
CA GLN A 169 -0.18 -10.16 -14.58
C GLN A 169 -1.36 -9.52 -13.84
N THR A 170 -1.70 -9.99 -12.62
CA THR A 170 -2.92 -9.58 -11.91
C THR A 170 -2.63 -9.13 -10.50
N LEU A 171 -3.18 -7.98 -10.15
CA LEU A 171 -3.20 -7.42 -8.79
C LEU A 171 -4.64 -7.38 -8.28
N ALA A 172 -4.86 -7.81 -7.04
CA ALA A 172 -6.09 -7.56 -6.30
C ALA A 172 -5.88 -6.36 -5.36
N VAL A 173 -6.85 -5.47 -5.33
CA VAL A 173 -6.81 -4.25 -4.51
C VAL A 173 -8.08 -4.13 -3.70
N THR A 174 -7.93 -3.95 -2.39
CA THR A 174 -9.02 -3.53 -1.51
C THR A 174 -8.81 -2.06 -1.16
N TYR A 175 -9.75 -1.23 -1.57
CA TYR A 175 -9.83 0.17 -1.18
C TYR A 175 -10.74 0.31 0.03
N PHE A 176 -10.35 1.18 0.97
CA PHE A 176 -11.13 1.47 2.17
C PHE A 176 -11.75 2.86 2.06
N TYR A 177 -12.93 3.05 2.65
CA TYR A 177 -13.59 4.35 2.71
C TYR A 177 -14.53 4.44 3.91
N ALA A 178 -14.80 5.66 4.37
CA ALA A 178 -15.82 5.90 5.38
C ALA A 178 -17.19 5.93 4.70
N LYS A 179 -18.14 5.18 5.22
CA LYS A 179 -19.55 5.25 4.77
C LYS A 179 -20.19 6.56 5.24
N PRO A 180 -21.31 6.98 4.64
CA PRO A 180 -22.02 8.17 5.10
C PRO A 180 -22.32 8.12 6.60
N GLY A 181 -21.87 9.13 7.32
CA GLY A 181 -22.00 9.24 8.79
C GLY A 181 -20.90 8.60 9.62
N GLU A 182 -19.95 7.90 9.01
CA GLU A 182 -18.78 7.35 9.72
C GLU A 182 -17.66 8.37 9.83
N ALA A 183 -16.98 8.37 10.96
CA ALA A 183 -15.70 9.05 11.09
C ALA A 183 -14.59 8.25 10.35
N ASN A 184 -13.56 8.95 9.88
CA ASN A 184 -12.43 8.30 9.18
C ASN A 184 -11.76 7.16 9.98
N ALA A 185 -11.75 7.29 11.31
CA ALA A 185 -11.20 6.26 12.20
C ALA A 185 -12.10 5.03 12.33
N GLU A 186 -13.39 5.16 12.04
CA GLU A 186 -14.41 4.12 12.17
C GLU A 186 -14.85 3.56 10.82
N ARG A 187 -14.13 3.91 9.75
CA ARG A 187 -14.45 3.48 8.40
C ARG A 187 -14.67 1.98 8.30
N SER A 188 -15.79 1.60 7.68
CA SER A 188 -16.14 0.20 7.45
C SER A 188 -16.42 -0.15 5.99
N GLY A 189 -16.28 0.85 5.10
CA GLY A 189 -16.47 0.65 3.67
C GLY A 189 -15.27 -0.01 3.03
N GLU A 190 -15.51 -1.00 2.17
CA GLU A 190 -14.54 -1.66 1.32
C GLU A 190 -15.04 -1.72 -0.11
N ALA A 191 -14.14 -1.52 -1.06
CA ALA A 191 -14.39 -1.72 -2.48
C ALA A 191 -13.25 -2.59 -3.03
N HIS A 192 -13.61 -3.60 -3.81
CA HIS A 192 -12.66 -4.58 -4.32
C HIS A 192 -12.52 -4.46 -5.83
N ALA A 193 -11.29 -4.38 -6.29
CA ALA A 193 -10.95 -4.33 -7.70
C ALA A 193 -9.80 -5.27 -8.03
N THR A 194 -9.76 -5.73 -9.26
CA THR A 194 -8.61 -6.40 -9.85
C THR A 194 -8.10 -5.59 -11.04
N PHE A 195 -6.80 -5.54 -11.17
CA PHE A 195 -6.11 -4.93 -12.31
C PHE A 195 -5.31 -6.02 -13.00
N THR A 196 -5.57 -6.26 -14.27
CA THR A 196 -4.93 -7.34 -15.04
C THR A 196 -4.31 -6.76 -16.30
N TRP A 197 -3.04 -7.06 -16.57
CA TRP A 197 -2.40 -6.77 -17.84
C TRP A 197 -3.01 -7.64 -18.94
N ASN A 198 -3.50 -7.00 -19.98
CA ASN A 198 -4.02 -7.68 -21.16
C ASN A 198 -3.02 -7.56 -22.33
N PRO A 199 -2.29 -8.63 -22.66
CA PRO A 199 -1.25 -8.56 -23.69
C PRO A 199 -1.78 -8.35 -25.11
N ALA A 200 -3.05 -8.72 -25.37
CA ALA A 200 -3.67 -8.51 -26.68
C ALA A 200 -4.07 -7.04 -26.91
N GLN A 201 -4.30 -6.30 -25.84
CA GLN A 201 -4.68 -4.89 -25.89
C GLN A 201 -3.56 -3.96 -25.43
N GLU A 202 -2.45 -4.52 -24.95
CA GLU A 202 -1.31 -3.80 -24.36
C GLU A 202 -1.73 -2.75 -23.32
N LYS A 203 -2.67 -3.15 -22.46
CA LYS A 203 -3.22 -2.26 -21.41
C LYS A 203 -3.65 -3.02 -20.17
N VAL A 204 -3.79 -2.29 -19.09
CA VAL A 204 -4.40 -2.80 -17.86
C VAL A 204 -5.92 -2.74 -17.96
N VAL A 205 -6.56 -3.85 -17.63
CA VAL A 205 -8.03 -3.94 -17.51
C VAL A 205 -8.39 -4.03 -16.03
N MET A 206 -9.26 -3.14 -15.60
CA MET A 206 -9.84 -3.15 -14.25
C MET A 206 -11.17 -3.88 -14.27
N ASN A 207 -11.40 -4.73 -13.26
CA ASN A 207 -12.70 -5.33 -12.94
C ASN A 207 -12.99 -5.10 -11.46
N GLY A 208 -14.27 -5.01 -11.11
CA GLY A 208 -14.73 -4.75 -9.74
C GLY A 208 -15.18 -3.32 -9.54
N GLU A 209 -15.06 -2.83 -8.30
CA GLU A 209 -15.63 -1.55 -7.87
C GLU A 209 -14.55 -0.64 -7.27
N LEU A 210 -14.79 0.66 -7.36
CA LEU A 210 -14.02 1.68 -6.67
C LEU A 210 -14.88 2.29 -5.53
N PRO A 211 -14.25 2.91 -4.52
CA PRO A 211 -14.97 3.66 -3.52
C PRO A 211 -15.96 4.66 -4.16
N PRO A 212 -17.11 4.89 -3.54
CA PRO A 212 -18.02 5.93 -3.99
C PRO A 212 -17.31 7.28 -3.98
N LYS A 213 -17.64 8.14 -4.95
CA LYS A 213 -17.12 9.51 -4.93
C LYS A 213 -17.71 10.27 -3.75
N PRO A 214 -16.90 11.07 -3.03
CA PRO A 214 -17.35 11.89 -1.93
C PRO A 214 -18.35 12.97 -2.38
#